data_ed03d5021056a5e016cea470d3a37f9a
#
_entry.id   ed03d5021056a5e016cea470d3a37f9a
#
_cell.length_a   1.000
_cell.length_b   1.000
_cell.length_c   1.000
_cell.angle_alpha   90.00
_cell.angle_beta   90.00
_cell.angle_gamma   90.00
#
_symmetry.space_group_name_H-M   'P 1'
#
loop_
_entity.id
_entity.type
_entity.pdbx_description
1 polymer ?
#
loop_
_entity_poly.entity_id
_entity_poly.type
_entity_poly.pdbx_seq_one_letter_code
_entity_poly.pdbx_strand_id
1 'polypeptide(L)'
;MKKLLLVSLVLLLQTAFLSAQKITPLTTPEAAGFSSERLKRLDREMNDWAQKEWMNGGVALIIHNGKVAYYKAAGYNDLDTKSSMQKEGIFRIASQTKAITSVAMMMLFEEGKFQLDDAVSKYIPAFKKQQVLDKFNAADTTYTTVPAKSEITIRQLFTHTSGLGYAQIGSKEANAIYAKNNLTAGIGVQNDNLLDAMNRLGKLPLMHQPGEKFTYGLNIDLLGCLIEVISGMTLNHFFRTWIFEPLGMKDTYFLVPKEKASRLVNLYKEDSTGKLVKAENKMLNGPVGADYPLNNSTYYSGGAGLSSTIYDYGIFLQMLLNNGIYNGKRLLSRNTVRIMTMNQIGDLSLRDDKFGLGFQIVSEKGSGRTPAQAGTYSWGGAFATSYFVDPKEKLVYLFYRQLQGTTHGDVVEKFRALVYQAITD
;
A
#
# COMPACT_ATOMS: atom_id res chain seq x y z
N MET A 1 -44.54 -12.98 27.72
CA MET A 1 -43.28 -13.78 27.67
C MET A 1 -42.76 -14.03 26.25
N LYS A 2 -43.56 -14.51 25.27
CA LYS A 2 -43.06 -14.74 23.88
C LYS A 2 -42.51 -13.48 23.16
N LYS A 3 -43.12 -12.30 23.39
CA LYS A 3 -42.61 -11.03 22.77
C LYS A 3 -41.28 -10.54 23.38
N LEU A 4 -41.06 -10.74 24.69
CA LEU A 4 -39.77 -10.39 25.33
C LEU A 4 -38.63 -11.36 24.85
N LEU A 5 -38.92 -12.63 24.67
CA LEU A 5 -37.93 -13.57 24.12
C LEU A 5 -37.53 -13.23 22.68
N LEU A 6 -38.47 -12.74 21.85
CA LEU A 6 -38.17 -12.36 20.47
C LEU A 6 -37.29 -11.11 20.39
N VAL A 7 -37.55 -10.11 21.27
CA VAL A 7 -36.72 -8.88 21.33
C VAL A 7 -35.31 -9.20 21.86
N SER A 8 -35.18 -10.08 22.85
CA SER A 8 -33.88 -10.51 23.36
C SER A 8 -33.08 -11.31 22.33
N LEU A 9 -33.75 -12.14 21.50
CA LEU A 9 -33.10 -12.92 20.45
C LEU A 9 -32.63 -12.03 19.29
N VAL A 10 -33.40 -10.99 18.93
CA VAL A 10 -33.01 -9.99 17.90
C VAL A 10 -31.84 -9.13 18.37
N LEU A 11 -31.81 -8.71 19.65
CA LEU A 11 -30.68 -8.00 20.23
C LEU A 11 -29.42 -8.85 20.32
N LEU A 12 -29.52 -10.15 20.67
CA LEU A 12 -28.40 -11.07 20.67
C LEU A 12 -27.86 -11.35 19.26
N LEU A 13 -28.73 -11.44 18.25
CA LEU A 13 -28.30 -11.55 16.84
C LEU A 13 -27.61 -10.28 16.34
N GLN A 14 -28.05 -9.09 16.73
CA GLN A 14 -27.39 -7.85 16.35
C GLN A 14 -26.01 -7.69 16.99
N THR A 15 -25.84 -8.10 18.26
CA THR A 15 -24.54 -8.08 18.93
C THR A 15 -23.57 -9.10 18.34
N ALA A 16 -24.04 -10.28 17.90
CA ALA A 16 -23.23 -11.26 17.23
C ALA A 16 -22.74 -10.79 15.84
N PHE A 17 -23.56 -10.06 15.08
CA PHE A 17 -23.15 -9.46 13.81
C PHE A 17 -22.12 -8.34 13.98
N LEU A 18 -22.21 -7.50 15.02
CA LEU A 18 -21.23 -6.46 15.32
C LEU A 18 -19.88 -7.04 15.78
N SER A 19 -19.90 -8.15 16.52
CA SER A 19 -18.69 -8.84 16.99
C SER A 19 -17.90 -9.49 15.84
N ALA A 20 -18.58 -9.96 14.77
CA ALA A 20 -17.97 -10.63 13.64
C ALA A 20 -17.17 -9.68 12.71
N GLN A 21 -17.28 -8.36 12.88
CA GLN A 21 -16.63 -7.36 12.01
C GLN A 21 -15.29 -6.84 12.55
N LYS A 22 -14.96 -7.12 13.80
CA LYS A 22 -13.69 -6.72 14.43
C LYS A 22 -12.72 -7.90 14.44
N ILE A 23 -11.42 -7.61 14.24
CA ILE A 23 -10.39 -8.63 14.43
C ILE A 23 -10.44 -9.12 15.88
N THR A 24 -10.66 -10.42 16.03
CA THR A 24 -10.58 -11.08 17.33
C THR A 24 -9.11 -11.30 17.68
N PRO A 25 -8.66 -10.91 18.90
CA PRO A 25 -7.29 -11.14 19.34
C PRO A 25 -6.85 -12.59 19.17
N LEU A 26 -5.54 -12.82 19.21
CA LEU A 26 -4.93 -14.13 19.04
C LEU A 26 -5.62 -15.18 19.90
N THR A 27 -6.20 -16.17 19.24
CA THR A 27 -6.72 -17.42 19.82
C THR A 27 -5.76 -18.56 19.48
N THR A 28 -6.14 -19.80 19.76
CA THR A 28 -5.38 -20.92 19.18
C THR A 28 -5.47 -20.86 17.65
N PRO A 29 -4.42 -21.20 16.91
CA PRO A 29 -4.47 -21.25 15.44
C PRO A 29 -5.63 -22.09 14.92
N GLU A 30 -5.93 -23.20 15.58
CA GLU A 30 -7.03 -24.12 15.24
C GLU A 30 -8.41 -23.43 15.30
N ALA A 31 -8.62 -22.56 16.30
CA ALA A 31 -9.86 -21.77 16.39
C ALA A 31 -10.00 -20.75 15.25
N ALA A 32 -8.89 -20.42 14.59
CA ALA A 32 -8.86 -19.58 13.39
C ALA A 32 -8.78 -20.42 12.09
N GLY A 33 -8.87 -21.74 12.14
CA GLY A 33 -8.79 -22.61 10.96
C GLY A 33 -7.37 -22.82 10.43
N PHE A 34 -6.37 -22.73 11.32
CA PHE A 34 -4.96 -22.97 10.99
C PHE A 34 -4.36 -24.08 11.84
N SER A 35 -3.47 -24.87 11.27
CA SER A 35 -2.70 -25.89 12.00
C SER A 35 -1.52 -25.25 12.72
N SER A 36 -1.50 -25.31 14.06
CA SER A 36 -0.36 -24.86 14.86
C SER A 36 0.92 -25.62 14.51
N GLU A 37 0.82 -26.92 14.21
CA GLU A 37 1.97 -27.74 13.80
C GLU A 37 2.56 -27.25 12.46
N ARG A 38 1.71 -26.95 11.47
CA ARG A 38 2.14 -26.44 10.17
C ARG A 38 2.67 -25.01 10.27
N LEU A 39 2.15 -24.16 11.17
CA LEU A 39 2.67 -22.80 11.43
C LEU A 39 4.08 -22.81 12.04
N LYS A 40 4.51 -23.89 12.70
CA LYS A 40 5.92 -24.03 13.14
C LYS A 40 6.91 -24.02 11.98
N ARG A 41 6.48 -24.37 10.76
CA ARG A 41 7.32 -24.24 9.57
C ARG A 41 7.60 -22.75 9.26
N LEU A 42 6.58 -21.90 9.41
CA LEU A 42 6.76 -20.45 9.26
C LEU A 42 7.68 -19.88 10.35
N ASP A 43 7.55 -20.33 11.61
CA ASP A 43 8.45 -19.94 12.69
C ASP A 43 9.91 -20.28 12.34
N ARG A 44 10.17 -21.52 11.86
CA ARG A 44 11.53 -21.94 11.49
C ARG A 44 12.11 -21.11 10.35
N GLU A 45 11.34 -20.91 9.28
CA GLU A 45 11.80 -20.17 8.11
C GLU A 45 12.07 -18.70 8.44
N MET A 46 11.20 -18.01 9.18
CA MET A 46 11.42 -16.63 9.58
C MET A 46 12.72 -16.49 10.43
N ASN A 47 12.99 -17.43 11.32
CA ASN A 47 14.23 -17.43 12.11
C ASN A 47 15.44 -17.77 11.23
N ASP A 48 15.33 -18.71 10.30
CA ASP A 48 16.40 -19.06 9.35
C ASP A 48 16.77 -17.88 8.46
N TRP A 49 15.77 -17.17 7.92
CA TRP A 49 16.02 -15.96 7.10
C TRP A 49 16.73 -14.86 7.90
N ALA A 50 16.40 -14.71 9.19
CA ALA A 50 17.10 -13.75 10.06
C ALA A 50 18.52 -14.22 10.41
N GLN A 51 18.73 -15.52 10.66
CA GLN A 51 20.06 -16.08 10.93
C GLN A 51 21.01 -16.01 9.72
N LYS A 52 20.46 -16.17 8.51
CA LYS A 52 21.20 -16.04 7.24
C LYS A 52 21.38 -14.58 6.80
N GLU A 53 20.93 -13.64 7.59
CA GLU A 53 20.92 -12.21 7.24
C GLU A 53 20.21 -11.88 5.92
N TRP A 54 19.24 -12.70 5.50
CA TRP A 54 18.33 -12.36 4.39
C TRP A 54 17.34 -11.26 4.79
N MET A 55 17.20 -11.03 6.07
CA MET A 55 16.56 -9.89 6.72
C MET A 55 17.19 -9.65 8.10
N ASN A 56 17.19 -8.40 8.57
CA ASN A 56 17.55 -8.11 9.95
C ASN A 56 16.50 -8.67 10.93
N GLY A 57 15.24 -8.57 10.55
CA GLY A 57 14.09 -9.09 11.26
C GLY A 57 12.81 -8.77 10.50
N GLY A 58 11.71 -9.32 10.97
CA GLY A 58 10.41 -9.10 10.38
C GLY A 58 9.26 -9.44 11.30
N VAL A 59 8.09 -8.98 10.94
CA VAL A 59 6.82 -9.27 11.62
C VAL A 59 5.84 -9.86 10.62
N ALA A 60 5.17 -10.96 11.01
CA ALA A 60 4.11 -11.57 10.23
C ALA A 60 2.79 -11.53 10.99
N LEU A 61 1.70 -11.24 10.27
CA LEU A 61 0.33 -11.24 10.77
C LEU A 61 -0.54 -12.03 9.79
N ILE A 62 -1.31 -12.99 10.32
CA ILE A 62 -2.30 -13.76 9.57
C ILE A 62 -3.64 -13.63 10.28
N ILE A 63 -4.64 -13.19 9.54
CA ILE A 63 -6.02 -13.05 10.00
C ILE A 63 -6.90 -13.89 9.08
N HIS A 64 -7.63 -14.84 9.64
CA HIS A 64 -8.53 -15.71 8.91
C HIS A 64 -9.93 -15.70 9.53
N ASN A 65 -10.96 -15.50 8.73
CA ASN A 65 -12.32 -15.35 9.21
C ASN A 65 -12.47 -14.30 10.34
N GLY A 66 -11.68 -13.20 10.27
CA GLY A 66 -11.66 -12.14 11.29
C GLY A 66 -10.95 -12.51 12.61
N LYS A 67 -10.26 -13.66 12.68
CA LYS A 67 -9.50 -14.10 13.86
C LYS A 67 -8.01 -14.09 13.57
N VAL A 68 -7.20 -13.60 14.52
CA VAL A 68 -5.75 -13.68 14.40
C VAL A 68 -5.29 -15.12 14.57
N ALA A 69 -4.81 -15.75 13.49
CA ALA A 69 -4.22 -17.09 13.50
C ALA A 69 -2.72 -17.08 13.85
N TYR A 70 -2.02 -15.96 13.48
CA TYR A 70 -0.59 -15.83 13.69
C TYR A 70 -0.22 -14.36 13.84
N TYR A 71 0.58 -14.02 14.84
CA TYR A 71 1.13 -12.68 15.03
C TYR A 71 2.46 -12.77 15.76
N LYS A 72 3.56 -12.80 15.03
CA LYS A 72 4.91 -13.00 15.57
C LYS A 72 5.93 -12.11 14.89
N ALA A 73 6.99 -11.82 15.64
CA ALA A 73 8.24 -11.19 15.18
C ALA A 73 9.37 -12.21 15.23
N ALA A 74 10.34 -12.06 14.33
CA ALA A 74 11.59 -12.81 14.30
C ALA A 74 12.77 -11.89 13.99
N GLY A 75 13.98 -12.25 14.45
CA GLY A 75 15.20 -11.49 14.22
C GLY A 75 15.30 -10.22 15.06
N TYR A 76 16.02 -9.24 14.56
CA TYR A 76 16.44 -8.04 15.29
C TYR A 76 15.94 -6.75 14.63
N ASN A 77 15.55 -5.79 15.46
CA ASN A 77 15.39 -4.40 15.02
C ASN A 77 16.76 -3.76 14.76
N ASP A 78 17.77 -4.12 15.57
CA ASP A 78 19.10 -3.59 15.47
C ASP A 78 20.13 -4.73 15.52
N LEU A 79 20.91 -4.90 14.45
CA LEU A 79 21.90 -5.98 14.34
C LEU A 79 23.13 -5.75 15.21
N ASP A 80 23.50 -4.48 15.49
CA ASP A 80 24.67 -4.15 16.28
C ASP A 80 24.41 -4.40 17.77
N THR A 81 23.29 -3.91 18.28
CA THR A 81 22.91 -4.07 19.69
C THR A 81 22.15 -5.37 19.99
N LYS A 82 21.79 -6.13 18.94
CA LYS A 82 20.94 -7.33 19.03
C LYS A 82 19.59 -7.08 19.71
N SER A 83 19.07 -5.85 19.62
CA SER A 83 17.72 -5.58 20.10
C SER A 83 16.68 -6.30 19.23
N SER A 84 15.80 -7.07 19.88
CA SER A 84 14.83 -7.91 19.17
C SER A 84 13.81 -7.11 18.38
N MET A 85 13.34 -7.64 17.24
CA MET A 85 12.23 -7.10 16.49
C MET A 85 10.95 -7.16 17.35
N GLN A 86 10.20 -6.04 17.38
CA GLN A 86 8.95 -5.93 18.13
C GLN A 86 7.75 -5.97 17.21
N LYS A 87 6.69 -6.67 17.62
CA LYS A 87 5.43 -6.77 16.85
C LYS A 87 4.76 -5.42 16.63
N GLU A 88 4.94 -4.52 17.59
CA GLU A 88 4.39 -3.17 17.62
C GLU A 88 5.28 -2.15 16.91
N GLY A 89 6.33 -2.58 16.22
CA GLY A 89 7.21 -1.73 15.43
C GLY A 89 6.43 -0.91 14.39
N ILE A 90 6.85 0.33 14.19
CA ILE A 90 6.31 1.22 13.15
C ILE A 90 7.23 1.08 11.93
N PHE A 91 6.67 0.60 10.83
CA PHE A 91 7.37 0.32 9.58
C PHE A 91 7.06 1.41 8.55
N ARG A 92 8.05 1.82 7.77
CA ARG A 92 7.82 2.63 6.56
C ARG A 92 7.14 1.74 5.54
N ILE A 93 5.85 2.00 5.28
CA ILE A 93 5.06 1.12 4.40
C ILE A 93 5.14 1.53 2.92
N ALA A 94 5.75 2.67 2.63
CA ALA A 94 5.96 3.16 1.27
C ALA A 94 4.70 2.98 0.39
N SER A 95 4.80 2.26 -0.72
CA SER A 95 3.72 2.10 -1.70
C SER A 95 2.44 1.43 -1.18
N GLN A 96 2.43 0.84 0.00
CA GLN A 96 1.18 0.41 0.62
C GLN A 96 0.27 1.60 0.99
N THR A 97 0.82 2.81 1.11
CA THR A 97 0.05 4.07 1.22
C THR A 97 -1.00 4.19 0.12
N LYS A 98 -0.72 3.68 -1.08
CA LYS A 98 -1.60 3.75 -2.25
C LYS A 98 -2.99 3.17 -2.00
N ALA A 99 -3.09 2.06 -1.29
CA ALA A 99 -4.38 1.45 -0.98
C ALA A 99 -5.24 2.37 -0.10
N ILE A 100 -4.62 3.03 0.89
CA ILE A 100 -5.30 3.99 1.77
C ILE A 100 -5.75 5.22 0.98
N THR A 101 -4.88 5.77 0.12
CA THR A 101 -5.21 6.89 -0.77
C THR A 101 -6.34 6.53 -1.72
N SER A 102 -6.33 5.32 -2.27
CA SER A 102 -7.39 4.83 -3.14
C SER A 102 -8.74 4.73 -2.41
N VAL A 103 -8.74 4.21 -1.17
CA VAL A 103 -9.96 4.20 -0.34
C VAL A 103 -10.44 5.62 -0.05
N ALA A 104 -9.56 6.53 0.35
CA ALA A 104 -9.89 7.93 0.62
C ALA A 104 -10.54 8.61 -0.59
N MET A 105 -9.96 8.43 -1.78
CA MET A 105 -10.52 8.98 -3.01
C MET A 105 -11.88 8.36 -3.33
N MET A 106 -12.06 7.04 -3.10
CA MET A 106 -13.35 6.37 -3.33
C MET A 106 -14.43 6.76 -2.30
N MET A 107 -14.07 7.25 -1.13
CA MET A 107 -15.04 7.87 -0.20
C MET A 107 -15.62 9.16 -0.82
N LEU A 108 -14.80 9.99 -1.42
CA LEU A 108 -15.27 11.19 -2.16
C LEU A 108 -16.09 10.82 -3.40
N PHE A 109 -15.81 9.67 -4.05
CA PHE A 109 -16.63 9.13 -5.12
C PHE A 109 -18.05 8.80 -4.63
N GLU A 110 -18.17 8.13 -3.49
CA GLU A 110 -19.48 7.81 -2.87
C GLU A 110 -20.29 9.07 -2.47
N GLU A 111 -19.58 10.16 -2.16
CA GLU A 111 -20.20 11.47 -1.94
C GLU A 111 -20.59 12.20 -3.23
N GLY A 112 -20.34 11.62 -4.40
CA GLY A 112 -20.66 12.22 -5.70
C GLY A 112 -19.78 13.42 -6.08
N LYS A 113 -18.59 13.57 -5.44
CA LYS A 113 -17.69 14.71 -5.69
C LYS A 113 -16.98 14.64 -7.03
N PHE A 114 -16.86 13.46 -7.63
CA PHE A 114 -16.27 13.24 -8.95
C PHE A 114 -16.80 11.95 -9.58
N GLN A 115 -16.54 11.78 -10.89
CA GLN A 115 -16.75 10.53 -11.60
C GLN A 115 -15.40 9.90 -11.96
N LEU A 116 -15.34 8.56 -12.04
CA LEU A 116 -14.08 7.87 -12.35
C LEU A 116 -13.46 8.30 -13.68
N ASP A 117 -14.30 8.63 -14.66
CA ASP A 117 -13.87 9.04 -15.99
C ASP A 117 -13.83 10.57 -16.19
N ASP A 118 -13.98 11.34 -15.11
CA ASP A 118 -13.71 12.78 -15.14
C ASP A 118 -12.24 13.03 -15.52
N ALA A 119 -12.00 14.04 -16.36
CA ALA A 119 -10.66 14.51 -16.66
C ALA A 119 -10.01 15.12 -15.42
N VAL A 120 -8.75 14.79 -15.16
CA VAL A 120 -7.96 15.36 -14.06
C VAL A 120 -7.90 16.89 -14.15
N SER A 121 -7.86 17.42 -15.39
CA SER A 121 -7.80 18.86 -15.67
C SER A 121 -9.01 19.65 -15.16
N LYS A 122 -10.14 18.98 -14.90
CA LYS A 122 -11.34 19.58 -14.28
C LYS A 122 -11.03 20.09 -12.86
N TYR A 123 -10.09 19.46 -12.17
CA TYR A 123 -9.71 19.77 -10.78
C TYR A 123 -8.34 20.42 -10.69
N ILE A 124 -7.40 20.03 -11.55
CA ILE A 124 -6.04 20.55 -11.60
C ILE A 124 -5.73 20.98 -13.06
N PRO A 125 -5.94 22.26 -13.40
CA PRO A 125 -5.85 22.76 -14.79
C PRO A 125 -4.52 22.54 -15.47
N ALA A 126 -3.42 22.35 -14.71
CA ALA A 126 -2.09 22.05 -15.27
C ALA A 126 -2.07 20.75 -16.11
N PHE A 127 -3.03 19.84 -15.93
CA PHE A 127 -3.16 18.61 -16.71
C PHE A 127 -3.98 18.76 -17.99
N LYS A 128 -4.38 19.99 -18.35
CA LYS A 128 -5.05 20.26 -19.64
C LYS A 128 -4.02 20.31 -20.77
N LYS A 129 -4.35 19.72 -21.92
CA LYS A 129 -3.50 19.71 -23.12
C LYS A 129 -2.15 19.02 -22.92
N GLN A 130 -2.14 17.86 -22.27
CA GLN A 130 -0.94 17.07 -22.03
C GLN A 130 -0.21 16.72 -23.33
N GLN A 131 1.12 16.63 -23.23
CA GLN A 131 1.99 16.15 -24.29
C GLN A 131 2.51 14.77 -23.94
N VAL A 132 2.81 13.96 -24.93
CA VAL A 132 3.41 12.63 -24.79
C VAL A 132 4.80 12.66 -25.38
N LEU A 133 5.75 12.03 -24.69
CA LEU A 133 7.12 11.89 -25.13
C LEU A 133 7.17 11.14 -26.49
N ASP A 134 7.83 11.73 -27.48
CA ASP A 134 8.04 11.14 -28.80
C ASP A 134 9.47 10.62 -28.92
N LYS A 135 10.47 11.51 -28.80
CA LYS A 135 11.89 11.16 -28.85
C LYS A 135 12.63 11.70 -27.65
N PHE A 136 13.59 10.95 -27.16
CA PHE A 136 14.42 11.34 -26.02
C PHE A 136 15.90 11.19 -26.35
N ASN A 137 16.69 12.23 -26.06
CA ASN A 137 18.15 12.20 -26.16
C ASN A 137 18.76 12.05 -24.75
N ALA A 138 19.35 10.90 -24.48
CA ALA A 138 19.94 10.60 -23.18
C ALA A 138 21.21 11.42 -22.87
N ALA A 139 21.88 12.00 -23.89
CA ALA A 139 23.13 12.72 -23.69
C ALA A 139 22.91 14.09 -23.01
N ASP A 140 21.79 14.75 -23.31
CA ASP A 140 21.50 16.12 -22.83
C ASP A 140 20.09 16.29 -22.22
N THR A 141 19.33 15.22 -22.16
CA THR A 141 17.94 15.20 -21.68
C THR A 141 17.01 16.11 -22.51
N THR A 142 17.32 16.34 -23.78
CA THR A 142 16.38 16.98 -24.70
C THR A 142 15.36 15.96 -25.22
N TYR A 143 14.17 16.45 -25.58
CA TYR A 143 13.12 15.58 -26.08
C TYR A 143 12.15 16.32 -26.98
N THR A 144 11.45 15.57 -27.83
CA THR A 144 10.30 16.03 -28.60
C THR A 144 9.02 15.41 -28.05
N THR A 145 7.91 16.05 -28.33
CA THR A 145 6.59 15.59 -27.86
C THR A 145 5.55 15.64 -28.98
N VAL A 146 4.52 14.84 -28.81
CA VAL A 146 3.28 14.88 -29.61
C VAL A 146 2.10 15.12 -28.68
N PRO A 147 0.98 15.69 -29.17
CA PRO A 147 -0.21 15.88 -28.35
C PRO A 147 -0.75 14.55 -27.80
N ALA A 148 -1.24 14.55 -26.56
CA ALA A 148 -2.01 13.44 -26.02
C ALA A 148 -3.34 13.33 -26.80
N LYS A 149 -3.75 12.08 -27.13
CA LYS A 149 -4.98 11.79 -27.84
C LYS A 149 -6.24 12.02 -27.00
N SER A 150 -6.10 11.98 -25.68
CA SER A 150 -7.15 12.25 -24.70
C SER A 150 -6.59 12.87 -23.45
N GLU A 151 -7.41 13.52 -22.65
CA GLU A 151 -7.04 13.93 -21.31
C GLU A 151 -6.91 12.73 -20.38
N ILE A 152 -6.08 12.84 -19.36
CA ILE A 152 -5.95 11.82 -18.30
C ILE A 152 -7.24 11.79 -17.48
N THR A 153 -7.81 10.61 -17.26
CA THR A 153 -8.94 10.41 -16.36
C THR A 153 -8.50 10.00 -14.95
N ILE A 154 -9.37 10.23 -13.96
CA ILE A 154 -9.12 9.80 -12.58
C ILE A 154 -8.99 8.27 -12.50
N ARG A 155 -9.78 7.50 -13.27
CA ARG A 155 -9.63 6.04 -13.40
C ARG A 155 -8.21 5.65 -13.80
N GLN A 156 -7.61 6.34 -14.76
CA GLN A 156 -6.26 6.05 -15.24
C GLN A 156 -5.18 6.34 -14.17
N LEU A 157 -5.44 7.22 -13.22
CA LEU A 157 -4.56 7.41 -12.06
C LEU A 157 -4.63 6.20 -11.13
N PHE A 158 -5.81 5.75 -10.74
CA PHE A 158 -5.98 4.55 -9.90
C PHE A 158 -5.28 3.33 -10.49
N THR A 159 -5.31 3.20 -11.81
CA THR A 159 -4.86 2.00 -12.54
C THR A 159 -3.45 2.10 -13.08
N HIS A 160 -2.74 3.21 -12.85
CA HIS A 160 -1.40 3.45 -13.41
C HIS A 160 -1.35 3.35 -14.94
N THR A 161 -2.40 3.80 -15.64
CA THR A 161 -2.49 3.81 -17.10
C THR A 161 -2.49 5.20 -17.72
N SER A 162 -2.21 6.24 -16.92
CA SER A 162 -2.19 7.63 -17.37
C SER A 162 -1.01 8.02 -18.26
N GLY A 163 0.11 7.29 -18.18
CA GLY A 163 1.39 7.66 -18.78
C GLY A 163 2.35 8.43 -17.86
N LEU A 164 1.97 8.73 -16.63
CA LEU A 164 2.86 9.35 -15.62
C LEU A 164 3.89 8.33 -15.12
N GLY A 165 5.17 8.72 -15.06
CA GLY A 165 6.27 7.93 -14.52
C GLY A 165 6.66 8.32 -13.08
N TYR A 166 7.83 7.85 -12.65
CA TYR A 166 8.51 8.23 -11.39
C TYR A 166 9.81 8.97 -11.66
N ALA A 167 10.31 9.71 -10.65
CA ALA A 167 11.60 10.40 -10.72
C ALA A 167 12.81 9.49 -10.47
N GLN A 168 12.66 8.34 -9.77
CA GLN A 168 13.80 7.50 -9.36
C GLN A 168 13.69 6.03 -9.75
N ILE A 169 12.54 5.59 -10.24
CA ILE A 169 12.31 4.18 -10.63
C ILE A 169 11.57 4.12 -11.96
N GLY A 170 11.64 2.96 -12.63
CA GLY A 170 10.92 2.72 -13.88
C GLY A 170 11.66 3.27 -15.11
N SER A 171 11.06 4.17 -15.86
CA SER A 171 11.61 4.71 -17.10
C SER A 171 12.79 5.65 -16.87
N LYS A 172 13.91 5.42 -17.55
CA LYS A 172 15.10 6.28 -17.52
C LYS A 172 14.79 7.68 -18.05
N GLU A 173 13.92 7.77 -19.04
CA GLU A 173 13.45 9.02 -19.62
C GLU A 173 12.67 9.85 -18.59
N ALA A 174 11.69 9.22 -17.92
CA ALA A 174 10.94 9.87 -16.85
C ALA A 174 11.88 10.34 -15.72
N ASN A 175 12.80 9.48 -15.28
CA ASN A 175 13.76 9.80 -14.22
C ASN A 175 14.59 11.05 -14.60
N ALA A 176 15.15 11.10 -15.82
CA ALA A 176 15.97 12.22 -16.28
C ALA A 176 15.16 13.51 -16.45
N ILE A 177 13.99 13.43 -17.09
CA ILE A 177 13.11 14.60 -17.30
C ILE A 177 12.65 15.17 -15.96
N TYR A 178 12.20 14.31 -15.03
CA TYR A 178 11.68 14.74 -13.74
C TYR A 178 12.79 15.32 -12.85
N ALA A 179 13.99 14.72 -12.84
CA ALA A 179 15.14 15.27 -12.11
C ALA A 179 15.55 16.66 -12.63
N LYS A 180 15.62 16.85 -13.96
CA LYS A 180 15.92 18.15 -14.60
C LYS A 180 14.90 19.25 -14.24
N ASN A 181 13.66 18.86 -13.93
CA ASN A 181 12.58 19.77 -13.55
C ASN A 181 12.33 19.83 -12.03
N ASN A 182 13.26 19.37 -11.21
CA ASN A 182 13.17 19.36 -9.75
C ASN A 182 11.87 18.71 -9.23
N LEU A 183 11.39 17.68 -9.92
CA LEU A 183 10.25 16.91 -9.47
C LEU A 183 10.73 15.80 -8.55
N THR A 184 10.34 15.88 -7.30
CA THR A 184 10.73 14.93 -6.27
C THR A 184 9.79 13.71 -6.24
N ALA A 185 10.26 12.60 -5.68
CA ALA A 185 9.58 11.31 -5.77
C ALA A 185 8.68 10.98 -4.60
N GLY A 186 8.17 11.93 -3.93
CA GLY A 186 7.11 11.69 -2.95
C GLY A 186 7.53 11.20 -1.56
N ILE A 187 8.66 10.53 -1.36
CA ILE A 187 9.10 10.10 -0.02
C ILE A 187 10.04 11.15 0.58
N GLY A 188 9.72 11.63 1.79
CA GLY A 188 10.59 12.50 2.58
C GLY A 188 10.87 13.87 1.95
N VAL A 189 10.01 14.32 1.08
CA VAL A 189 10.10 15.65 0.47
C VAL A 189 9.95 16.71 1.54
N GLN A 190 10.95 17.58 1.65
CA GLN A 190 10.93 18.77 2.50
C GLN A 190 10.81 20.03 1.63
N ASN A 191 10.24 21.08 2.18
CA ASN A 191 10.13 22.40 1.53
C ASN A 191 9.34 22.43 0.22
N ASP A 192 8.38 21.51 0.06
CA ASP A 192 7.45 21.46 -1.06
C ASP A 192 6.05 21.10 -0.56
N ASN A 193 5.04 21.29 -1.38
CA ASN A 193 3.70 20.82 -1.13
C ASN A 193 3.17 20.01 -2.31
N LEU A 194 2.15 19.21 -2.04
CA LEU A 194 1.66 18.25 -3.02
C LEU A 194 1.08 18.94 -4.26
N LEU A 195 0.33 20.03 -4.09
CA LEU A 195 -0.31 20.75 -5.21
C LEU A 195 0.74 21.42 -6.13
N ASP A 196 1.75 22.06 -5.58
CA ASP A 196 2.80 22.70 -6.38
C ASP A 196 3.63 21.66 -7.15
N ALA A 197 3.96 20.54 -6.52
CA ALA A 197 4.64 19.43 -7.17
C ALA A 197 3.79 18.86 -8.32
N MET A 198 2.49 18.65 -8.12
CA MET A 198 1.60 18.13 -9.16
C MET A 198 1.36 19.15 -10.27
N ASN A 199 1.33 20.44 -9.98
CA ASN A 199 1.29 21.49 -11.02
C ASN A 199 2.57 21.49 -11.88
N ARG A 200 3.75 21.21 -11.30
CA ARG A 200 4.99 21.02 -12.09
C ARG A 200 4.92 19.75 -12.93
N LEU A 201 4.46 18.63 -12.34
CA LEU A 201 4.27 17.36 -13.06
C LEU A 201 3.33 17.52 -14.26
N GLY A 202 2.24 18.29 -14.12
CA GLY A 202 1.27 18.55 -15.17
C GLY A 202 1.84 19.30 -16.40
N LYS A 203 3.04 19.88 -16.30
CA LYS A 203 3.73 20.54 -17.42
C LYS A 203 4.72 19.62 -18.14
N LEU A 204 4.94 18.42 -17.65
CA LEU A 204 5.92 17.47 -18.18
C LEU A 204 5.23 16.42 -19.08
N PRO A 205 5.96 15.84 -20.04
CA PRO A 205 5.38 14.87 -20.94
C PRO A 205 5.00 13.56 -20.24
N LEU A 206 3.93 12.96 -20.71
CA LEU A 206 3.57 11.57 -20.41
C LEU A 206 4.53 10.62 -21.15
N MET A 207 4.77 9.45 -20.60
CA MET A 207 5.67 8.45 -21.20
C MET A 207 5.00 7.62 -22.30
N HIS A 208 3.69 7.66 -22.40
CA HIS A 208 2.85 7.04 -23.43
C HIS A 208 1.46 7.67 -23.45
N GLN A 209 0.66 7.37 -24.47
CA GLN A 209 -0.72 7.85 -24.55
C GLN A 209 -1.56 7.34 -23.36
N PRO A 210 -2.46 8.17 -22.79
CA PRO A 210 -3.36 7.75 -21.72
C PRO A 210 -4.15 6.50 -22.10
N GLY A 211 -4.14 5.48 -21.21
CA GLY A 211 -4.81 4.20 -21.41
C GLY A 211 -4.05 3.14 -22.21
N GLU A 212 -2.90 3.48 -22.80
CA GLU A 212 -2.17 2.57 -23.71
C GLU A 212 -1.40 1.46 -22.98
N LYS A 213 -0.79 1.79 -21.84
CA LYS A 213 0.08 0.87 -21.08
C LYS A 213 -0.09 1.05 -19.58
N PHE A 214 0.26 0.02 -18.83
CA PHE A 214 0.49 0.13 -17.39
C PHE A 214 1.90 0.71 -17.15
N THR A 215 1.96 1.89 -16.51
CA THR A 215 3.22 2.52 -16.11
C THR A 215 3.13 2.99 -14.67
N TYR A 216 3.83 2.26 -13.80
CA TYR A 216 3.89 2.61 -12.39
C TYR A 216 4.54 3.98 -12.20
N GLY A 217 3.85 4.91 -11.54
CA GLY A 217 4.27 6.31 -11.46
C GLY A 217 3.61 7.09 -10.33
N LEU A 218 3.78 8.42 -10.35
CA LEU A 218 3.25 9.38 -9.36
C LEU A 218 1.71 9.54 -9.42
N ASN A 219 1.03 8.63 -10.08
CA ASN A 219 -0.42 8.62 -10.24
C ASN A 219 -1.17 8.77 -8.91
N ILE A 220 -0.73 8.05 -7.88
CA ILE A 220 -1.43 8.04 -6.59
C ILE A 220 -1.01 9.24 -5.71
N ASP A 221 0.14 9.86 -5.96
CA ASP A 221 0.42 11.19 -5.39
C ASP A 221 -0.53 12.23 -5.98
N LEU A 222 -0.81 12.14 -7.29
CA LEU A 222 -1.80 13.00 -7.94
C LEU A 222 -3.23 12.73 -7.45
N LEU A 223 -3.60 11.47 -7.14
CA LEU A 223 -4.86 11.19 -6.42
C LEU A 223 -4.87 11.81 -5.02
N GLY A 224 -3.76 11.77 -4.29
CA GLY A 224 -3.63 12.45 -3.01
C GLY A 224 -3.86 13.96 -3.13
N CYS A 225 -3.28 14.58 -4.16
CA CYS A 225 -3.52 15.99 -4.48
C CYS A 225 -5.00 16.27 -4.81
N LEU A 226 -5.64 15.39 -5.58
CA LEU A 226 -7.08 15.52 -5.87
C LEU A 226 -7.93 15.43 -4.60
N ILE A 227 -7.56 14.58 -3.63
CA ILE A 227 -8.25 14.54 -2.33
C ILE A 227 -8.13 15.89 -1.64
N GLU A 228 -6.94 16.51 -1.59
CA GLU A 228 -6.75 17.83 -0.97
C GLU A 228 -7.57 18.91 -1.70
N VAL A 229 -7.54 18.94 -3.02
CA VAL A 229 -8.28 19.92 -3.83
C VAL A 229 -9.79 19.79 -3.66
N ILE A 230 -10.30 18.56 -3.68
CA ILE A 230 -11.75 18.28 -3.65
C ILE A 230 -12.33 18.45 -2.24
N SER A 231 -11.59 18.00 -1.21
CA SER A 231 -12.05 18.04 0.18
C SER A 231 -11.75 19.36 0.90
N GLY A 232 -10.77 20.13 0.43
CA GLY A 232 -10.24 21.31 1.13
C GLY A 232 -9.40 20.98 2.36
N MET A 233 -9.04 19.71 2.57
CA MET A 233 -8.24 19.24 3.72
C MET A 233 -6.86 18.80 3.27
N THR A 234 -5.85 18.92 4.12
CA THR A 234 -4.57 18.23 3.87
C THR A 234 -4.79 16.72 3.88
N LEU A 235 -4.00 15.98 3.09
CA LEU A 235 -4.12 14.53 3.00
C LEU A 235 -3.93 13.84 4.36
N ASN A 236 -3.02 14.38 5.19
CA ASN A 236 -2.80 13.91 6.56
C ASN A 236 -4.06 14.07 7.43
N HIS A 237 -4.73 15.23 7.37
CA HIS A 237 -5.95 15.47 8.14
C HIS A 237 -7.09 14.59 7.65
N PHE A 238 -7.26 14.46 6.33
CA PHE A 238 -8.28 13.60 5.74
C PHE A 238 -8.13 12.14 6.18
N PHE A 239 -6.92 11.55 6.03
CA PHE A 239 -6.69 10.16 6.43
C PHE A 239 -6.94 9.93 7.90
N ARG A 240 -6.44 10.83 8.75
CA ARG A 240 -6.63 10.73 10.19
C ARG A 240 -8.11 10.71 10.56
N THR A 241 -8.87 11.71 10.10
CA THR A 241 -10.27 11.92 10.50
C THR A 241 -11.22 10.89 9.89
N TRP A 242 -11.00 10.55 8.62
CA TRP A 242 -11.97 9.74 7.88
C TRP A 242 -11.63 8.26 7.80
N ILE A 243 -10.37 7.88 8.08
CA ILE A 243 -9.93 6.49 7.98
C ILE A 243 -9.36 5.99 9.30
N PHE A 244 -8.30 6.63 9.83
CA PHE A 244 -7.56 6.06 10.96
C PHE A 244 -8.35 6.10 12.27
N GLU A 245 -8.94 7.23 12.63
CA GLU A 245 -9.74 7.37 13.85
C GLU A 245 -10.98 6.45 13.82
N PRO A 246 -11.81 6.41 12.75
CA PRO A 246 -12.95 5.50 12.67
C PRO A 246 -12.59 4.03 12.76
N LEU A 247 -11.44 3.62 12.21
CA LEU A 247 -10.95 2.24 12.25
C LEU A 247 -10.19 1.91 13.54
N GLY A 248 -9.80 2.91 14.33
CA GLY A 248 -8.96 2.73 15.52
C GLY A 248 -7.49 2.42 15.19
N MET A 249 -6.99 2.87 14.04
CA MET A 249 -5.57 2.77 13.62
C MET A 249 -4.77 3.85 14.35
N LYS A 250 -4.15 3.49 15.46
CA LYS A 250 -3.50 4.43 16.38
C LYS A 250 -2.03 4.68 16.11
N ASP A 251 -1.45 3.90 15.20
CA ASP A 251 -0.01 3.86 14.92
C ASP A 251 0.28 3.94 13.41
N THR A 252 -0.55 4.74 12.69
CA THR A 252 -0.38 5.00 11.25
C THR A 252 -0.24 6.50 11.02
N TYR A 253 0.87 6.93 10.37
CA TYR A 253 1.28 8.33 10.31
C TYR A 253 1.99 8.66 9.01
N PHE A 254 1.84 9.92 8.54
CA PHE A 254 2.83 10.55 7.66
C PHE A 254 4.07 11.00 8.45
N LEU A 255 3.83 11.56 9.66
CA LEU A 255 4.88 12.01 10.58
C LEU A 255 4.69 11.29 11.91
N VAL A 256 5.65 10.46 12.26
CA VAL A 256 5.62 9.68 13.50
C VAL A 256 5.83 10.62 14.69
N PRO A 257 4.93 10.63 15.69
CA PRO A 257 5.07 11.44 16.87
C PRO A 257 6.38 11.16 17.65
N LYS A 258 6.98 12.20 18.23
CA LYS A 258 8.27 12.08 18.95
C LYS A 258 8.26 11.02 20.04
N GLU A 259 7.15 10.92 20.77
CA GLU A 259 6.95 9.91 21.84
C GLU A 259 6.90 8.47 21.30
N LYS A 260 6.72 8.29 20.01
CA LYS A 260 6.72 6.97 19.34
C LYS A 260 7.93 6.73 18.46
N ALA A 261 8.87 7.68 18.39
CA ALA A 261 10.06 7.60 17.54
C ALA A 261 10.91 6.35 17.80
N SER A 262 11.00 5.90 19.06
CA SER A 262 11.73 4.68 19.44
C SER A 262 11.14 3.39 18.88
N ARG A 263 9.90 3.42 18.40
CA ARG A 263 9.23 2.28 17.76
C ARG A 263 9.44 2.25 16.24
N LEU A 264 10.04 3.30 15.64
CA LEU A 264 10.35 3.31 14.22
C LEU A 264 11.45 2.26 13.94
N VAL A 265 11.11 1.26 13.14
CA VAL A 265 12.00 0.14 12.84
C VAL A 265 13.19 0.61 12.02
N ASN A 266 14.41 0.14 12.36
CA ASN A 266 15.62 0.45 11.61
C ASN A 266 15.53 -0.07 10.18
N LEU A 267 15.93 0.77 9.23
CA LEU A 267 15.98 0.40 7.81
C LEU A 267 17.39 -0.11 7.49
N TYR A 268 17.46 -1.25 6.81
CA TYR A 268 18.69 -1.87 6.34
C TYR A 268 18.72 -1.91 4.81
N LYS A 269 19.91 -2.12 4.25
CA LYS A 269 20.17 -2.41 2.84
C LYS A 269 21.30 -3.43 2.75
N GLU A 270 21.36 -4.14 1.63
CA GLU A 270 22.53 -4.94 1.29
C GLU A 270 23.65 -4.04 0.75
N ASP A 271 24.87 -4.23 1.22
CA ASP A 271 26.06 -3.62 0.63
C ASP A 271 26.53 -4.40 -0.62
N SER A 272 27.65 -4.00 -1.21
CA SER A 272 28.19 -4.64 -2.41
C SER A 272 28.65 -6.10 -2.19
N THR A 273 28.76 -6.54 -0.95
CA THR A 273 29.11 -7.93 -0.58
C THR A 273 27.87 -8.76 -0.23
N GLY A 274 26.68 -8.17 -0.20
CA GLY A 274 25.43 -8.79 0.22
C GLY A 274 25.20 -8.77 1.74
N LYS A 275 26.06 -8.10 2.51
CA LYS A 275 25.89 -7.95 3.95
C LYS A 275 24.87 -6.85 4.28
N LEU A 276 24.05 -7.08 5.31
CA LEU A 276 23.12 -6.08 5.81
C LEU A 276 23.82 -4.96 6.58
N VAL A 277 23.63 -3.72 6.12
CA VAL A 277 24.10 -2.50 6.78
C VAL A 277 22.93 -1.54 6.99
N LYS A 278 22.97 -0.71 8.03
CA LYS A 278 21.93 0.31 8.23
C LYS A 278 21.89 1.29 7.07
N ALA A 279 20.69 1.58 6.58
CA ALA A 279 20.47 2.61 5.57
C ALA A 279 20.42 3.97 6.27
N GLU A 280 21.47 4.79 6.12
CA GLU A 280 21.56 6.06 6.86
C GLU A 280 21.01 7.26 6.06
N ASN A 281 21.76 7.79 5.11
CA ASN A 281 21.56 9.17 4.63
C ASN A 281 21.17 9.33 3.15
N LYS A 282 21.01 8.26 2.39
CA LYS A 282 20.59 8.34 0.98
C LYS A 282 19.71 7.14 0.62
N MET A 283 18.41 7.36 0.67
CA MET A 283 17.45 6.34 0.24
C MET A 283 17.02 6.58 -1.20
N LEU A 284 16.74 5.51 -1.93
CA LEU A 284 16.16 5.55 -3.27
C LEU A 284 16.91 6.50 -4.23
N ASN A 285 18.25 6.58 -4.10
CA ASN A 285 19.11 7.47 -4.90
C ASN A 285 18.82 8.99 -4.73
N GLY A 286 18.14 9.38 -3.66
CA GLY A 286 17.81 10.76 -3.32
C GLY A 286 18.44 11.26 -2.02
N PRO A 287 18.27 12.55 -1.68
CA PRO A 287 18.84 13.14 -0.46
C PRO A 287 18.07 12.80 0.82
N VAL A 288 17.17 11.85 0.78
CA VAL A 288 16.25 11.49 1.87
C VAL A 288 16.89 10.49 2.81
N GLY A 289 16.97 10.81 4.11
CA GLY A 289 17.45 9.91 5.16
C GLY A 289 16.41 8.87 5.58
N ALA A 290 16.89 7.79 6.24
CA ALA A 290 16.02 6.75 6.76
C ALA A 290 15.06 7.26 7.86
N ASP A 291 15.38 8.36 8.48
CA ASP A 291 14.61 9.04 9.53
C ASP A 291 13.50 9.96 9.01
N TYR A 292 13.24 9.98 7.70
CA TYR A 292 12.24 10.88 7.10
C TYR A 292 10.86 10.87 7.78
N PRO A 293 10.37 9.77 8.39
CA PRO A 293 9.08 9.79 9.08
C PRO A 293 9.10 10.62 10.38
N LEU A 294 10.27 11.03 10.85
CA LEU A 294 10.46 11.87 12.03
C LEU A 294 10.67 13.35 11.68
N ASN A 295 10.88 13.66 10.41
CA ASN A 295 11.23 15.00 9.94
C ASN A 295 9.99 15.74 9.44
N ASN A 296 9.86 17.01 9.78
CA ASN A 296 8.76 17.84 9.31
C ASN A 296 8.68 17.87 7.80
N SER A 297 7.50 17.58 7.26
CA SER A 297 7.20 17.68 5.85
C SER A 297 5.77 18.18 5.67
N THR A 298 5.55 18.99 4.66
CA THR A 298 4.23 19.43 4.20
C THR A 298 3.78 18.68 2.94
N TYR A 299 4.66 17.88 2.36
CA TYR A 299 4.36 17.00 1.23
C TYR A 299 3.88 15.64 1.74
N TYR A 300 2.58 15.45 1.86
CA TYR A 300 1.98 14.18 2.26
C TYR A 300 1.81 13.26 1.05
N SER A 301 2.84 12.47 0.73
CA SER A 301 2.82 11.59 -0.43
C SER A 301 1.69 10.56 -0.34
N GLY A 302 0.67 10.70 -1.18
CA GLY A 302 -0.38 9.70 -1.34
C GLY A 302 0.12 8.37 -1.91
N GLY A 303 1.25 8.42 -2.61
CA GLY A 303 1.86 7.25 -3.22
C GLY A 303 2.79 6.46 -2.29
N ALA A 304 3.35 7.07 -1.20
CA ALA A 304 4.40 6.38 -0.45
C ALA A 304 4.70 6.94 0.96
N GLY A 305 3.96 7.93 1.45
CA GLY A 305 4.38 8.73 2.61
C GLY A 305 4.15 8.10 3.98
N LEU A 306 3.31 7.08 4.11
CA LEU A 306 2.89 6.56 5.41
C LEU A 306 3.91 5.59 6.05
N SER A 307 3.90 5.63 7.38
CA SER A 307 4.45 4.59 8.25
C SER A 307 3.32 4.01 9.10
N SER A 308 3.36 2.69 9.38
CA SER A 308 2.29 2.00 10.11
C SER A 308 2.81 0.77 10.85
N THR A 309 2.08 0.32 11.85
CA THR A 309 2.24 -1.03 12.38
C THR A 309 1.56 -2.04 11.45
N ILE A 310 2.04 -3.28 11.45
CA ILE A 310 1.41 -4.37 10.69
C ILE A 310 -0.03 -4.64 11.15
N TYR A 311 -0.32 -4.41 12.44
CA TYR A 311 -1.65 -4.63 13.02
C TYR A 311 -2.66 -3.57 12.56
N ASP A 312 -2.30 -2.29 12.58
CA ASP A 312 -3.15 -1.21 12.06
C ASP A 312 -3.48 -1.42 10.58
N TYR A 313 -2.46 -1.80 9.79
CA TYR A 313 -2.68 -2.08 8.38
C TYR A 313 -3.53 -3.34 8.17
N GLY A 314 -3.40 -4.35 9.05
CA GLY A 314 -4.30 -5.51 9.12
C GLY A 314 -5.76 -5.13 9.37
N ILE A 315 -6.02 -4.15 10.26
CA ILE A 315 -7.36 -3.59 10.50
C ILE A 315 -7.93 -2.98 9.21
N PHE A 316 -7.13 -2.17 8.51
CA PHE A 316 -7.53 -1.55 7.24
C PHE A 316 -7.88 -2.60 6.17
N LEU A 317 -7.07 -3.65 6.03
CA LEU A 317 -7.34 -4.72 5.08
C LEU A 317 -8.55 -5.57 5.48
N GLN A 318 -8.75 -5.81 6.77
CA GLN A 318 -9.93 -6.52 7.25
C GLN A 318 -11.22 -5.72 6.98
N MET A 319 -11.17 -4.38 7.06
CA MET A 319 -12.27 -3.51 6.65
C MET A 319 -12.64 -3.74 5.19
N LEU A 320 -11.65 -3.82 4.30
CA LEU A 320 -11.87 -4.11 2.87
C LEU A 320 -12.45 -5.52 2.67
N LEU A 321 -11.87 -6.54 3.32
CA LEU A 321 -12.37 -7.91 3.25
C LEU A 321 -13.81 -8.04 3.75
N ASN A 322 -14.20 -7.22 4.71
CA ASN A 322 -15.56 -7.11 5.25
C ASN A 322 -16.46 -6.18 4.39
N ASN A 323 -16.14 -5.96 3.12
CA ASN A 323 -16.94 -5.12 2.22
C ASN A 323 -17.16 -3.68 2.74
N GLY A 324 -16.10 -3.08 3.25
CA GLY A 324 -16.06 -1.67 3.65
C GLY A 324 -16.51 -1.37 5.10
N ILE A 325 -16.63 -2.41 5.95
CA ILE A 325 -17.07 -2.24 7.34
C ILE A 325 -16.02 -2.80 8.30
N TYR A 326 -15.75 -2.07 9.39
CA TYR A 326 -14.98 -2.57 10.51
C TYR A 326 -15.54 -2.03 11.84
N ASN A 327 -15.72 -2.91 12.83
CA ASN A 327 -16.19 -2.54 14.17
C ASN A 327 -17.45 -1.64 14.17
N GLY A 328 -18.43 -1.95 13.31
CA GLY A 328 -19.66 -1.19 13.14
C GLY A 328 -19.53 0.12 12.34
N LYS A 329 -18.32 0.52 11.96
CA LYS A 329 -18.08 1.71 11.13
C LYS A 329 -17.97 1.32 9.67
N ARG A 330 -18.78 1.94 8.80
CA ARG A 330 -18.74 1.78 7.36
C ARG A 330 -17.93 2.93 6.75
N LEU A 331 -16.84 2.59 6.05
CA LEU A 331 -16.05 3.55 5.27
C LEU A 331 -16.47 3.55 3.81
N LEU A 332 -16.78 2.38 3.25
CA LEU A 332 -17.19 2.21 1.86
C LEU A 332 -18.40 1.28 1.74
N SER A 333 -19.16 1.42 0.68
CA SER A 333 -20.19 0.46 0.32
C SER A 333 -19.55 -0.82 -0.23
N ARG A 334 -20.27 -1.95 -0.11
CA ARG A 334 -19.83 -3.23 -0.69
C ARG A 334 -19.59 -3.15 -2.20
N ASN A 335 -20.38 -2.33 -2.89
CA ASN A 335 -20.26 -2.18 -4.34
C ASN A 335 -19.00 -1.39 -4.71
N THR A 336 -18.63 -0.38 -3.93
CA THR A 336 -17.38 0.36 -4.12
C THR A 336 -16.16 -0.53 -3.89
N VAL A 337 -16.15 -1.31 -2.81
CA VAL A 337 -15.06 -2.30 -2.60
C VAL A 337 -14.98 -3.28 -3.77
N ARG A 338 -16.13 -3.78 -4.27
CA ARG A 338 -16.16 -4.68 -5.43
C ARG A 338 -15.54 -4.06 -6.67
N ILE A 339 -15.90 -2.81 -7.02
CA ILE A 339 -15.31 -2.15 -8.21
C ILE A 339 -13.83 -1.83 -8.02
N MET A 340 -13.37 -1.58 -6.80
CA MET A 340 -11.95 -1.38 -6.51
C MET A 340 -11.12 -2.66 -6.69
N THR A 341 -11.69 -3.82 -6.41
CA THR A 341 -11.00 -5.11 -6.38
C THR A 341 -11.32 -5.99 -7.59
N MET A 342 -11.82 -5.41 -8.69
CA MET A 342 -12.01 -6.09 -9.97
C MET A 342 -11.09 -5.48 -11.05
N ASN A 343 -10.90 -6.20 -12.16
CA ASN A 343 -10.10 -5.72 -13.29
C ASN A 343 -10.62 -4.37 -13.81
N GLN A 344 -9.78 -3.35 -13.80
CA GLN A 344 -10.06 -1.99 -14.30
C GLN A 344 -9.14 -1.58 -15.46
N ILE A 345 -8.26 -2.48 -15.91
CA ILE A 345 -7.31 -2.22 -17.01
C ILE A 345 -7.64 -3.01 -18.28
N GLY A 346 -8.81 -3.66 -18.31
CA GLY A 346 -9.27 -4.41 -19.49
C GLY A 346 -8.27 -5.51 -19.91
N ASP A 347 -7.84 -5.47 -21.16
CA ASP A 347 -6.90 -6.44 -21.72
C ASP A 347 -5.45 -6.20 -21.31
N LEU A 348 -5.12 -5.00 -20.84
CA LEU A 348 -3.79 -4.75 -20.27
C LEU A 348 -3.52 -5.69 -19.10
N SER A 349 -2.26 -5.96 -18.84
CA SER A 349 -1.84 -6.84 -17.76
C SER A 349 -0.58 -6.33 -17.06
N LEU A 350 -0.49 -6.66 -15.77
CA LEU A 350 0.73 -6.53 -14.98
C LEU A 350 1.35 -7.94 -14.85
N ARG A 351 2.22 -8.30 -15.79
CA ARG A 351 2.64 -9.69 -16.03
C ARG A 351 1.43 -10.57 -16.38
N ASP A 352 1.11 -11.57 -15.55
CA ASP A 352 -0.06 -12.43 -15.69
C ASP A 352 -1.30 -11.94 -14.94
N ASP A 353 -1.15 -10.91 -14.11
CA ASP A 353 -2.20 -10.37 -13.25
C ASP A 353 -2.90 -9.16 -13.86
N LYS A 354 -3.96 -8.73 -13.20
CA LYS A 354 -4.75 -7.55 -13.51
C LYS A 354 -4.55 -6.46 -12.46
N PHE A 355 -5.16 -5.30 -12.68
CA PHE A 355 -5.12 -4.19 -11.73
C PHE A 355 -6.51 -3.59 -11.55
N GLY A 356 -6.85 -3.31 -10.30
CA GLY A 356 -8.08 -2.63 -9.89
C GLY A 356 -7.85 -1.16 -9.59
N LEU A 357 -8.71 -0.56 -8.78
CA LEU A 357 -8.51 0.82 -8.32
C LEU A 357 -7.55 0.83 -7.12
N GLY A 358 -6.23 0.76 -7.43
CA GLY A 358 -5.15 0.80 -6.45
C GLY A 358 -4.64 -0.55 -5.95
N PHE A 359 -5.06 -1.67 -6.55
CA PHE A 359 -4.68 -3.03 -6.15
C PHE A 359 -4.26 -3.88 -7.36
N GLN A 360 -3.16 -4.63 -7.23
CA GLN A 360 -2.90 -5.77 -8.12
C GLN A 360 -3.89 -6.88 -7.78
N ILE A 361 -4.39 -7.56 -8.79
CA ILE A 361 -5.40 -8.61 -8.67
C ILE A 361 -4.88 -9.87 -9.35
N VAL A 362 -4.80 -10.95 -8.60
CA VAL A 362 -4.45 -12.26 -9.14
C VAL A 362 -5.51 -12.65 -10.16
N SER A 363 -5.09 -12.89 -11.41
CA SER A 363 -5.98 -13.36 -12.48
C SER A 363 -6.11 -14.88 -12.45
N GLU A 364 -7.00 -15.46 -13.26
CA GLU A 364 -7.07 -16.91 -13.46
C GLU A 364 -5.71 -17.47 -13.93
N LYS A 365 -5.02 -16.77 -14.84
CA LYS A 365 -3.67 -17.15 -15.28
C LYS A 365 -2.63 -17.03 -14.17
N GLY A 366 -2.69 -15.96 -13.37
CA GLY A 366 -1.80 -15.72 -12.23
C GLY A 366 -1.94 -16.77 -11.14
N SER A 367 -3.18 -17.21 -10.86
CA SER A 367 -3.47 -18.22 -9.82
C SER A 367 -2.86 -19.59 -10.11
N GLY A 368 -2.55 -19.92 -11.35
CA GLY A 368 -1.82 -21.13 -11.72
C GLY A 368 -0.34 -21.17 -11.27
N ARG A 369 0.20 -20.06 -10.76
CA ARG A 369 1.61 -19.94 -10.32
C ARG A 369 1.80 -19.72 -8.83
N THR A 370 0.74 -19.61 -8.09
CA THR A 370 0.76 -19.26 -6.67
C THR A 370 -0.38 -19.99 -5.96
N PRO A 371 -0.29 -20.30 -4.67
CA PRO A 371 -1.41 -20.86 -3.93
C PRO A 371 -2.58 -19.85 -3.76
N ALA A 372 -2.36 -18.57 -4.03
CA ALA A 372 -3.42 -17.57 -3.96
C ALA A 372 -4.44 -17.74 -5.07
N GLN A 373 -5.73 -17.62 -4.72
CA GLN A 373 -6.83 -17.79 -5.66
C GLN A 373 -7.02 -16.54 -6.55
N ALA A 374 -7.59 -16.74 -7.74
CA ALA A 374 -8.02 -15.63 -8.59
C ALA A 374 -9.00 -14.71 -7.85
N GLY A 375 -8.74 -13.40 -7.90
CA GLY A 375 -9.45 -12.39 -7.12
C GLY A 375 -8.72 -11.96 -5.84
N THR A 376 -7.65 -12.66 -5.43
CA THR A 376 -6.74 -12.17 -4.38
C THR A 376 -6.16 -10.83 -4.80
N TYR A 377 -6.21 -9.82 -3.93
CA TYR A 377 -5.64 -8.52 -4.19
C TYR A 377 -4.51 -8.18 -3.22
N SER A 378 -3.52 -7.46 -3.71
CA SER A 378 -2.27 -7.24 -2.97
C SER A 378 -1.51 -6.02 -3.45
N TRP A 379 -0.51 -5.62 -2.68
CA TRP A 379 0.60 -4.77 -3.08
C TRP A 379 1.76 -4.89 -2.09
N GLY A 380 2.89 -4.26 -2.44
CA GLY A 380 4.05 -4.19 -1.57
C GLY A 380 4.54 -2.77 -1.34
N GLY A 381 5.49 -2.60 -0.46
CA GLY A 381 6.23 -1.36 -0.21
C GLY A 381 7.70 -1.48 -0.57
N ALA A 382 8.30 -0.37 -1.00
CA ALA A 382 9.71 -0.29 -1.42
C ALA A 382 10.71 -0.75 -0.34
N PHE A 383 10.26 -0.82 0.92
CA PHE A 383 11.08 -1.25 2.05
C PHE A 383 10.74 -2.67 2.51
N ALA A 384 10.38 -3.55 1.55
CA ALA A 384 10.12 -4.97 1.76
C ALA A 384 8.93 -5.27 2.70
N THR A 385 7.92 -4.42 2.71
CA THR A 385 6.61 -4.72 3.30
C THR A 385 5.67 -5.29 2.24
N SER A 386 4.82 -6.26 2.60
CA SER A 386 3.84 -6.87 1.70
C SER A 386 2.54 -7.18 2.42
N TYR A 387 1.42 -7.11 1.68
CA TYR A 387 0.11 -7.55 2.12
C TYR A 387 -0.64 -8.27 1.01
N PHE A 388 -1.53 -9.15 1.43
CA PHE A 388 -2.41 -9.92 0.56
C PHE A 388 -3.77 -10.09 1.23
N VAL A 389 -4.82 -10.02 0.42
CA VAL A 389 -6.19 -10.30 0.85
C VAL A 389 -6.81 -11.28 -0.11
N ASP A 390 -7.18 -12.44 0.39
CA ASP A 390 -7.88 -13.47 -0.37
C ASP A 390 -9.35 -13.53 0.07
N PRO A 391 -10.29 -12.98 -0.73
CA PRO A 391 -11.69 -12.96 -0.37
C PRO A 391 -12.34 -14.34 -0.34
N LYS A 392 -11.85 -15.31 -1.13
CA LYS A 392 -12.41 -16.67 -1.19
C LYS A 392 -12.06 -17.45 0.07
N GLU A 393 -10.81 -17.31 0.53
CA GLU A 393 -10.34 -17.90 1.80
C GLU A 393 -10.69 -17.03 3.02
N LYS A 394 -11.29 -15.85 2.85
CA LYS A 394 -11.50 -14.87 3.94
C LYS A 394 -10.22 -14.61 4.74
N LEU A 395 -9.12 -14.47 4.03
CA LEU A 395 -7.77 -14.43 4.57
C LEU A 395 -7.12 -13.06 4.30
N VAL A 396 -6.53 -12.48 5.35
CA VAL A 396 -5.62 -11.34 5.28
C VAL A 396 -4.28 -11.79 5.85
N TYR A 397 -3.19 -11.59 5.10
CA TYR A 397 -1.86 -11.89 5.62
C TYR A 397 -0.84 -10.87 5.16
N LEU A 398 0.05 -10.50 6.10
CA LEU A 398 1.04 -9.47 5.92
C LEU A 398 2.38 -9.97 6.40
N PHE A 399 3.44 -9.49 5.72
CA PHE A 399 4.81 -9.70 6.14
C PHE A 399 5.61 -8.40 6.01
N TYR A 400 6.07 -7.86 7.12
CA TYR A 400 6.80 -6.62 7.20
C TYR A 400 8.25 -6.84 7.56
N ARG A 401 9.13 -6.41 6.68
CA ARG A 401 10.57 -6.25 6.87
C ARG A 401 10.90 -4.78 6.66
N GLN A 402 12.14 -4.36 6.94
CA GLN A 402 12.61 -3.01 6.60
C GLN A 402 13.94 -3.09 5.87
N LEU A 403 13.85 -3.35 4.55
CA LEU A 403 14.99 -3.49 3.66
C LEU A 403 14.83 -2.61 2.43
N GLN A 404 15.84 -1.81 2.12
CA GLN A 404 15.93 -1.06 0.87
C GLN A 404 16.66 -1.89 -0.19
N GLY A 405 15.91 -2.53 -1.07
CA GLY A 405 16.47 -3.52 -1.97
C GLY A 405 16.82 -4.82 -1.23
N THR A 406 16.77 -5.92 -1.92
CA THR A 406 17.21 -7.22 -1.40
C THR A 406 17.39 -8.19 -2.57
N THR A 407 18.41 -9.02 -2.53
CA THR A 407 18.61 -10.14 -3.45
C THR A 407 17.68 -11.32 -3.12
N HIS A 408 17.08 -11.32 -1.91
CA HIS A 408 16.17 -12.36 -1.41
C HIS A 408 14.69 -11.99 -1.56
N GLY A 409 14.29 -11.57 -2.78
CA GLY A 409 12.89 -11.24 -3.08
C GLY A 409 11.93 -12.42 -2.99
N ASP A 410 12.42 -13.64 -3.20
CA ASP A 410 11.67 -14.90 -3.13
C ASP A 410 11.13 -15.25 -1.74
N VAL A 411 11.65 -14.61 -0.68
CA VAL A 411 11.16 -14.75 0.70
C VAL A 411 9.66 -14.46 0.81
N VAL A 412 9.13 -13.52 0.03
CA VAL A 412 7.68 -13.19 0.03
C VAL A 412 6.84 -14.32 -0.54
N GLU A 413 7.32 -14.97 -1.61
CA GLU A 413 6.62 -16.11 -2.23
C GLU A 413 6.69 -17.35 -1.32
N LYS A 414 7.83 -17.58 -0.67
CA LYS A 414 7.98 -18.65 0.35
C LYS A 414 7.03 -18.40 1.52
N PHE A 415 6.96 -17.17 2.02
CA PHE A 415 6.02 -16.79 3.08
C PHE A 415 4.58 -17.09 2.67
N ARG A 416 4.16 -16.71 1.45
CA ARG A 416 2.84 -17.01 0.92
C ARG A 416 2.54 -18.52 0.94
N ALA A 417 3.45 -19.34 0.42
CA ALA A 417 3.28 -20.81 0.42
C ALA A 417 3.12 -21.37 1.85
N LEU A 418 3.91 -20.84 2.81
CA LEU A 418 3.85 -21.24 4.21
C LEU A 418 2.55 -20.80 4.91
N VAL A 419 1.93 -19.73 4.48
CA VAL A 419 0.60 -19.34 4.97
C VAL A 419 -0.46 -20.32 4.49
N TYR A 420 -0.57 -20.54 3.18
CA TYR A 420 -1.62 -21.40 2.61
C TYR A 420 -1.50 -22.86 3.04
N GLN A 421 -0.29 -23.43 3.16
CA GLN A 421 -0.11 -24.81 3.60
C GLN A 421 -0.56 -25.05 5.05
N ALA A 422 -0.73 -23.99 5.84
CA ALA A 422 -1.14 -24.10 7.24
C ALA A 422 -2.66 -24.00 7.45
N ILE A 423 -3.43 -23.66 6.41
CA ILE A 423 -4.90 -23.66 6.46
C ILE A 423 -5.38 -25.09 6.66
N THR A 424 -6.37 -25.27 7.53
CA THR A 424 -7.11 -26.53 7.75
C THR A 424 -8.52 -26.35 7.22
N ASP A 425 -9.03 -27.41 6.58
CA ASP A 425 -10.40 -27.43 6.09
C ASP A 425 -11.42 -27.42 7.23
#